data_4f673a51003c7f2755d42bdc43a86761
#
_entry.id   4f673a51003c7f2755d42bdc43a86761
#
_cell.length_a   1.000
_cell.length_b   1.000
_cell.length_c   1.000
_cell.angle_alpha   90.00
_cell.angle_beta   90.00
_cell.angle_gamma   90.00
#
_symmetry.space_group_name_H-M   'P 1'
#
loop_
_entity.id
_entity.type
_entity.pdbx_description
1 polymer ?
#
loop_
_entity_poly.entity_id
_entity_poly.type
_entity_poly.pdbx_seq_one_letter_code
_entity_poly.pdbx_strand_id
1 'polypeptide(L)'
;VWGKNHNESHHLYTNVEGSDIDVLNNPVLRMTVNQPLKWFHKYQFLYIPVLSLLYSFNWFFIREFLMIFRSSSRTISISIPLVEVLKLILFKLLYLGYMIFCPLYFLDVGLLNVISAFMLNHFIVSIIFTGVLGVSHLSDYVQHPQPDAEGKLSMSWPTLQMVTSVDYNVKSRFLNWTLGGFNAHAMHHILPNVSHVHYLK
;
A
#
# COMPACT_ATOMS: atom_id res chain seq x y z
N VAL A 1 0.61 0.14 -13.41
CA VAL A 1 1.05 -1.14 -12.78
C VAL A 1 0.32 -1.38 -11.47
N TRP A 2 0.52 -0.50 -10.46
CA TRP A 2 -0.08 -0.68 -9.13
C TRP A 2 -1.60 -0.81 -9.17
N GLY A 3 -2.33 0.09 -9.81
CA GLY A 3 -3.80 0.07 -9.82
C GLY A 3 -4.39 -1.25 -10.35
N LYS A 4 -3.72 -1.88 -11.33
CA LYS A 4 -4.14 -3.19 -11.82
C LYS A 4 -3.94 -4.27 -10.76
N ASN A 5 -2.75 -4.34 -10.15
CA ASN A 5 -2.46 -5.30 -9.09
C ASN A 5 -3.38 -5.10 -7.87
N HIS A 6 -3.62 -3.85 -7.49
CA HIS A 6 -4.48 -3.50 -6.37
C HIS A 6 -5.92 -3.97 -6.60
N ASN A 7 -6.50 -3.68 -7.76
CA ASN A 7 -7.88 -4.06 -8.05
C ASN A 7 -8.05 -5.57 -8.33
N GLU A 8 -7.08 -6.21 -9.02
CA GLU A 8 -7.19 -7.61 -9.45
C GLU A 8 -6.63 -8.61 -8.41
N SER A 9 -5.92 -8.16 -7.36
CA SER A 9 -5.41 -9.01 -6.29
C SER A 9 -5.94 -8.56 -4.94
N HIS A 10 -5.54 -7.37 -4.46
CA HIS A 10 -5.86 -6.90 -3.13
C HIS A 10 -7.37 -6.76 -2.89
N HIS A 11 -8.13 -6.06 -3.74
CA HIS A 11 -9.58 -5.92 -3.59
C HIS A 11 -10.38 -7.22 -3.80
N LEU A 12 -9.81 -8.21 -4.48
CA LEU A 12 -10.47 -9.51 -4.62
C LEU A 12 -10.19 -10.44 -3.44
N TYR A 13 -8.97 -10.36 -2.88
CA TYR A 13 -8.44 -11.31 -1.89
C TYR A 13 -7.76 -10.60 -0.72
N THR A 14 -8.35 -9.53 -0.22
CA THR A 14 -7.80 -8.71 0.86
C THR A 14 -7.35 -9.55 2.05
N ASN A 15 -6.10 -9.41 2.47
CA ASN A 15 -5.44 -10.15 3.54
C ASN A 15 -5.47 -11.69 3.40
N VAL A 16 -5.83 -12.23 2.23
CA VAL A 16 -5.78 -13.68 1.98
C VAL A 16 -4.35 -14.10 1.68
N GLU A 17 -3.82 -15.00 2.48
CA GLU A 17 -2.44 -15.46 2.36
C GLU A 17 -2.17 -16.14 1.01
N GLY A 18 -1.10 -15.70 0.35
CA GLY A 18 -0.69 -16.22 -0.97
C GLY A 18 -1.47 -15.67 -2.15
N SER A 19 -2.56 -14.90 -1.92
CA SER A 19 -3.39 -14.32 -2.96
C SER A 19 -3.34 -12.79 -2.97
N ASP A 20 -3.28 -12.15 -1.80
CA ASP A 20 -3.10 -10.70 -1.70
C ASP A 20 -1.62 -10.33 -1.91
N ILE A 21 -1.34 -9.59 -3.00
CA ILE A 21 0.02 -9.17 -3.34
C ILE A 21 0.61 -8.17 -2.33
N ASP A 22 -0.25 -7.45 -1.60
CA ASP A 22 0.19 -6.46 -0.62
C ASP A 22 0.64 -7.09 0.70
N VAL A 23 0.17 -8.31 0.97
CA VAL A 23 0.51 -9.09 2.19
C VAL A 23 1.44 -10.26 1.88
N LEU A 24 1.97 -10.37 0.65
CA LEU A 24 2.92 -11.42 0.28
C LEU A 24 4.14 -11.40 1.21
N ASN A 25 4.65 -12.61 1.49
CA ASN A 25 5.78 -12.86 2.40
C ASN A 25 6.87 -11.80 2.33
N ASN A 26 6.88 -10.92 3.32
CA ASN A 26 7.96 -9.96 3.51
C ASN A 26 9.06 -10.64 4.33
N PRO A 27 10.32 -10.63 3.89
CA PRO A 27 11.40 -11.29 4.63
C PRO A 27 11.73 -10.61 5.97
N VAL A 28 11.36 -9.34 6.12
CA VAL A 28 11.69 -8.49 7.27
C VAL A 28 10.51 -8.29 8.21
N LEU A 29 9.30 -8.16 7.66
CA LEU A 29 8.09 -7.91 8.43
C LEU A 29 7.21 -9.17 8.51
N ARG A 30 6.77 -9.50 9.71
CA ARG A 30 5.70 -10.47 9.92
C ARG A 30 4.39 -9.69 9.98
N MET A 31 3.61 -9.77 8.90
CA MET A 31 2.38 -9.01 8.71
C MET A 31 1.14 -9.80 9.13
N THR A 32 1.24 -11.13 9.16
CA THR A 32 0.12 -12.01 9.53
C THR A 32 0.53 -13.02 10.59
N VAL A 33 -0.43 -13.51 11.33
CA VAL A 33 -0.23 -14.55 12.35
C VAL A 33 0.24 -15.88 11.76
N ASN A 34 -0.07 -16.10 10.49
CA ASN A 34 0.24 -17.34 9.76
C ASN A 34 1.68 -17.38 9.24
N GLN A 35 2.35 -16.21 9.15
CA GLN A 35 3.75 -16.16 8.72
C GLN A 35 4.70 -16.72 9.78
N PRO A 36 5.78 -17.41 9.39
CA PRO A 36 6.76 -17.96 10.33
C PRO A 36 7.34 -16.87 11.25
N LEU A 37 7.33 -17.15 12.54
CA LEU A 37 7.92 -16.25 13.53
C LEU A 37 9.45 -16.42 13.54
N LYS A 38 10.19 -15.35 13.25
CA LYS A 38 11.65 -15.29 13.33
C LYS A 38 12.08 -14.53 14.58
N TRP A 39 13.29 -14.78 15.07
CA TRP A 39 13.81 -14.21 16.33
C TRP A 39 13.80 -12.68 16.37
N PHE A 40 13.99 -12.01 15.26
CA PHE A 40 14.00 -10.54 15.17
C PHE A 40 12.62 -9.91 15.11
N HIS A 41 11.55 -10.67 14.80
CA HIS A 41 10.19 -10.13 14.77
C HIS A 41 9.72 -9.62 16.13
N LYS A 42 10.30 -10.10 17.25
CA LYS A 42 10.03 -9.57 18.59
C LYS A 42 10.42 -8.09 18.74
N TYR A 43 11.32 -7.60 17.88
CA TYR A 43 11.76 -6.19 17.86
C TYR A 43 11.05 -5.37 16.79
N GLN A 44 10.03 -5.91 16.15
CA GLN A 44 9.32 -5.29 15.03
C GLN A 44 8.74 -3.92 15.42
N PHE A 45 8.30 -3.75 16.65
CA PHE A 45 7.81 -2.48 17.17
C PHE A 45 8.87 -1.35 17.18
N LEU A 46 10.16 -1.69 17.21
CA LEU A 46 11.26 -0.71 17.15
C LEU A 46 11.61 -0.30 15.72
N TYR A 47 11.63 -1.25 14.80
CA TYR A 47 12.11 -0.97 13.45
C TYR A 47 10.99 -0.67 12.44
N ILE A 48 9.73 -1.02 12.69
CA ILE A 48 8.61 -0.63 11.83
C ILE A 48 8.52 0.89 11.67
N PRO A 49 8.59 1.73 12.72
CA PRO A 49 8.55 3.18 12.55
C PRO A 49 9.64 3.70 11.60
N VAL A 50 10.85 3.15 11.69
CA VAL A 50 11.97 3.52 10.82
C VAL A 50 11.73 3.07 9.38
N LEU A 51 11.29 1.83 9.18
CA LEU A 51 10.95 1.32 7.85
C LEU A 51 9.78 2.07 7.22
N SER A 52 8.83 2.50 8.04
CA SER A 52 7.70 3.31 7.60
C SER A 52 8.14 4.64 7.00
N LEU A 53 9.20 5.28 7.50
CA LEU A 53 9.76 6.48 6.90
C LEU A 53 10.28 6.26 5.48
N LEU A 54 10.73 5.06 5.17
CA LEU A 54 11.29 4.68 3.88
C LEU A 54 10.25 4.08 2.92
N TYR A 55 8.98 4.02 3.32
CA TYR A 55 7.94 3.34 2.56
C TYR A 55 7.79 3.88 1.13
N SER A 56 7.67 5.20 0.96
CA SER A 56 7.50 5.80 -0.37
C SER A 56 8.75 5.68 -1.25
N PHE A 57 9.96 5.65 -0.66
CA PHE A 57 11.19 5.34 -1.39
C PHE A 57 11.19 3.90 -1.89
N ASN A 58 10.89 2.94 -0.99
CA ASN A 58 10.77 1.54 -1.37
C ASN A 58 9.71 1.34 -2.44
N TRP A 59 8.57 2.04 -2.32
CA TRP A 59 7.53 2.01 -3.32
C TRP A 59 8.03 2.53 -4.67
N PHE A 60 8.56 3.73 -4.70
CA PHE A 60 8.97 4.42 -5.92
C PHE A 60 10.16 3.72 -6.62
N PHE A 61 11.18 3.31 -5.88
CA PHE A 61 12.43 2.81 -6.47
C PHE A 61 12.49 1.27 -6.62
N ILE A 62 11.71 0.53 -5.83
CA ILE A 62 11.84 -0.92 -5.74
C ILE A 62 10.52 -1.64 -6.03
N ARG A 63 9.47 -1.38 -5.25
CA ARG A 63 8.26 -2.20 -5.21
C ARG A 63 7.53 -2.23 -6.56
N GLU A 64 7.35 -1.10 -7.23
CA GLU A 64 6.68 -1.07 -8.52
C GLU A 64 7.42 -1.84 -9.61
N PHE A 65 8.74 -1.85 -9.59
CA PHE A 65 9.53 -2.70 -10.49
C PHE A 65 9.40 -4.19 -10.13
N LEU A 66 9.46 -4.52 -8.84
CA LEU A 66 9.20 -5.90 -8.40
C LEU A 66 7.81 -6.39 -8.79
N MET A 67 6.79 -5.52 -8.78
CA MET A 67 5.45 -5.86 -9.23
C MET A 67 5.39 -6.23 -10.72
N ILE A 68 6.23 -5.65 -11.57
CA ILE A 68 6.33 -6.01 -12.98
C ILE A 68 6.83 -7.45 -13.14
N PHE A 69 7.83 -7.83 -12.35
CA PHE A 69 8.45 -9.17 -12.43
C PHE A 69 7.71 -10.24 -11.62
N ARG A 70 6.95 -9.83 -10.60
CA ARG A 70 6.23 -10.72 -9.68
C ARG A 70 4.70 -10.57 -9.78
N SER A 71 4.20 -10.15 -10.93
CA SER A 71 2.76 -9.93 -11.16
C SER A 71 1.91 -11.22 -11.12
N SER A 72 2.46 -12.30 -10.58
CA SER A 72 1.81 -13.60 -10.43
C SER A 72 1.74 -13.97 -8.96
N SER A 73 0.55 -14.07 -8.40
CA SER A 73 0.28 -14.72 -7.11
C SER A 73 -0.08 -16.20 -7.35
N ARG A 74 -0.32 -16.97 -6.29
CA ARG A 74 -0.81 -18.36 -6.42
C ARG A 74 -2.11 -18.46 -7.22
N THR A 75 -2.96 -17.43 -7.10
CA THR A 75 -4.34 -17.43 -7.63
C THR A 75 -4.46 -16.63 -8.93
N ILE A 76 -3.59 -15.63 -9.15
CA ILE A 76 -3.74 -14.67 -10.25
C ILE A 76 -2.40 -14.47 -10.94
N SER A 77 -2.42 -14.59 -12.28
CA SER A 77 -1.32 -14.17 -13.14
C SER A 77 -1.72 -12.88 -13.86
N ILE A 78 -1.12 -11.76 -13.47
CA ILE A 78 -1.41 -10.44 -14.04
C ILE A 78 -0.35 -10.12 -15.09
N SER A 79 -0.75 -10.07 -16.35
CA SER A 79 0.12 -9.60 -17.44
C SER A 79 0.15 -8.07 -17.49
N ILE A 80 1.33 -7.49 -17.48
CA ILE A 80 1.53 -6.04 -17.58
C ILE A 80 2.05 -5.72 -19.00
N PRO A 81 1.26 -5.01 -19.82
CA PRO A 81 1.68 -4.61 -21.15
C PRO A 81 2.95 -3.73 -21.12
N LEU A 82 3.82 -3.87 -22.11
CA LEU A 82 5.05 -3.06 -22.24
C LEU A 82 4.76 -1.55 -22.18
N VAL A 83 3.66 -1.12 -22.77
CA VAL A 83 3.24 0.29 -22.75
C VAL A 83 3.06 0.83 -21.34
N GLU A 84 2.55 0.03 -20.39
CA GLU A 84 2.39 0.42 -18.98
C GLU A 84 3.75 0.49 -18.26
N VAL A 85 4.70 -0.35 -18.64
CA VAL A 85 6.08 -0.29 -18.12
C VAL A 85 6.76 1.00 -18.63
N LEU A 86 6.62 1.32 -19.90
CA LEU A 86 7.18 2.54 -20.49
C LEU A 86 6.56 3.79 -19.86
N LYS A 87 5.25 3.83 -19.66
CA LYS A 87 4.57 4.92 -18.93
C LYS A 87 5.12 5.06 -17.51
N LEU A 88 5.26 3.95 -16.78
CA LEU A 88 5.82 3.96 -15.43
C LEU A 88 7.21 4.62 -15.41
N ILE A 89 8.11 4.19 -16.29
CA ILE A 89 9.46 4.77 -16.40
C ILE A 89 9.39 6.25 -16.74
N LEU A 90 8.60 6.63 -17.74
CA LEU A 90 8.43 8.02 -18.13
C LEU A 90 7.96 8.90 -16.99
N PHE A 91 6.90 8.49 -16.27
CA PHE A 91 6.39 9.29 -15.15
C PHE A 91 7.37 9.37 -13.98
N LYS A 92 8.16 8.34 -13.72
CA LYS A 92 9.23 8.40 -12.72
C LYS A 92 10.33 9.39 -13.11
N LEU A 93 10.73 9.40 -14.38
CA LEU A 93 11.70 10.37 -14.88
C LEU A 93 11.16 11.80 -14.83
N LEU A 94 9.91 12.02 -15.22
CA LEU A 94 9.24 13.32 -15.10
C LEU A 94 9.16 13.79 -13.65
N TYR A 95 8.82 12.89 -12.73
CA TYR A 95 8.77 13.19 -11.30
C TYR A 95 10.13 13.61 -10.75
N LEU A 96 11.19 12.85 -11.05
CA LEU A 96 12.56 13.21 -10.63
C LEU A 96 13.01 14.52 -11.28
N GLY A 97 12.68 14.73 -12.54
CA GLY A 97 12.93 16.00 -13.24
C GLY A 97 12.25 17.18 -12.54
N TYR A 98 10.98 17.03 -12.20
CA TYR A 98 10.22 18.05 -11.48
C TYR A 98 10.75 18.30 -10.07
N MET A 99 10.99 17.23 -9.30
CA MET A 99 11.35 17.36 -7.88
C MET A 99 12.81 17.74 -7.63
N ILE A 100 13.70 17.42 -8.55
CA ILE A 100 15.15 17.63 -8.38
C ILE A 100 15.69 18.61 -9.41
N PHE A 101 15.49 18.33 -10.70
CA PHE A 101 16.10 19.12 -11.75
C PHE A 101 15.49 20.54 -11.85
N CYS A 102 14.16 20.67 -11.81
CA CYS A 102 13.54 22.00 -11.90
C CYS A 102 13.95 22.94 -10.76
N PRO A 103 13.95 22.54 -9.46
CA PRO A 103 14.44 23.40 -8.39
C PRO A 103 15.89 23.81 -8.57
N LEU A 104 16.76 22.89 -8.99
CA LEU A 104 18.19 23.20 -9.22
C LEU A 104 18.42 24.16 -10.39
N TYR A 105 17.56 24.10 -11.40
CA TYR A 105 17.68 24.92 -12.59
C TYR A 105 17.05 26.32 -12.45
N PHE A 106 15.86 26.38 -11.83
CA PHE A 106 15.07 27.61 -11.78
C PHE A 106 15.22 28.41 -10.48
N LEU A 107 15.69 27.74 -9.39
CA LEU A 107 15.85 28.40 -8.09
C LEU A 107 17.33 28.51 -7.74
N ASP A 108 17.72 29.60 -7.08
CA ASP A 108 19.08 29.78 -6.55
C ASP A 108 19.24 28.98 -5.23
N VAL A 109 19.21 27.65 -5.34
CA VAL A 109 19.31 26.74 -4.20
C VAL A 109 20.36 25.66 -4.44
N GLY A 110 21.13 25.35 -3.41
CA GLY A 110 22.16 24.31 -3.49
C GLY A 110 21.56 22.88 -3.56
N LEU A 111 22.30 21.97 -4.18
CA LEU A 111 21.93 20.56 -4.32
C LEU A 111 21.52 19.93 -2.98
N LEU A 112 22.24 20.20 -1.90
CA LEU A 112 21.93 19.63 -0.58
C LEU A 112 20.53 20.03 -0.10
N ASN A 113 20.13 21.28 -0.33
CA ASN A 113 18.80 21.77 0.05
C ASN A 113 17.70 21.06 -0.75
N VAL A 114 17.90 20.86 -2.05
CA VAL A 114 16.94 20.15 -2.91
C VAL A 114 16.81 18.70 -2.50
N ILE A 115 17.93 17.99 -2.26
CA ILE A 115 17.91 16.61 -1.81
C ILE A 115 17.26 16.50 -0.42
N SER A 116 17.56 17.42 0.50
CA SER A 116 16.93 17.42 1.84
C SER A 116 15.42 17.64 1.76
N ALA A 117 14.95 18.53 0.91
CA ALA A 117 13.53 18.77 0.68
C ALA A 117 12.86 17.55 0.03
N PHE A 118 13.51 16.91 -0.93
CA PHE A 118 13.06 15.67 -1.56
C PHE A 118 12.91 14.53 -0.53
N MET A 119 13.93 14.33 0.32
CA MET A 119 13.90 13.34 1.39
C MET A 119 12.79 13.62 2.39
N LEU A 120 12.66 14.87 2.84
CA LEU A 120 11.62 15.28 3.80
C LEU A 120 10.21 15.06 3.22
N ASN A 121 9.99 15.42 1.96
CA ASN A 121 8.72 15.15 1.28
C ASN A 121 8.38 13.66 1.31
N HIS A 122 9.34 12.80 0.94
CA HIS A 122 9.14 11.36 0.96
C HIS A 122 8.88 10.81 2.37
N PHE A 123 9.57 11.32 3.40
CA PHE A 123 9.31 10.90 4.79
C PHE A 123 7.90 11.26 5.23
N ILE A 124 7.44 12.48 4.95
CA ILE A 124 6.08 12.92 5.29
C ILE A 124 5.03 12.04 4.56
N VAL A 125 5.20 11.85 3.26
CA VAL A 125 4.32 10.99 2.46
C VAL A 125 4.31 9.56 3.00
N SER A 126 5.48 9.03 3.38
CA SER A 126 5.60 7.69 3.94
C SER A 126 4.82 7.51 5.24
N ILE A 127 4.93 8.48 6.17
CA ILE A 127 4.21 8.44 7.46
C ILE A 127 2.69 8.48 7.22
N ILE A 128 2.24 9.40 6.36
CA ILE A 128 0.82 9.52 6.06
C ILE A 128 0.30 8.22 5.43
N PHE A 129 1.01 7.71 4.42
CA PHE A 129 0.59 6.53 3.68
C PHE A 129 0.55 5.27 4.56
N THR A 130 1.60 5.02 5.34
CA THR A 130 1.65 3.87 6.25
C THR A 130 0.66 3.99 7.40
N GLY A 131 0.43 5.20 7.92
CA GLY A 131 -0.57 5.45 8.96
C GLY A 131 -1.98 5.22 8.47
N VAL A 132 -2.32 5.68 7.25
CA VAL A 132 -3.67 5.53 6.69
C VAL A 132 -3.96 4.09 6.30
N LEU A 133 -3.07 3.45 5.53
CA LEU A 133 -3.30 2.10 5.00
C LEU A 133 -2.98 1.00 6.01
N GLY A 134 -1.91 1.18 6.81
CA GLY A 134 -1.49 0.16 7.77
C GLY A 134 -2.53 -0.09 8.85
N VAL A 135 -3.19 0.95 9.36
CA VAL A 135 -4.26 0.81 10.36
C VAL A 135 -5.43 -0.01 9.83
N SER A 136 -5.78 0.19 8.57
CA SER A 136 -6.94 -0.47 7.96
C SER A 136 -6.77 -1.97 7.73
N HIS A 137 -5.53 -2.45 7.51
CA HIS A 137 -5.27 -3.83 7.10
C HIS A 137 -4.36 -4.64 8.03
N LEU A 138 -3.63 -3.97 8.93
CA LEU A 138 -2.63 -4.62 9.79
C LEU A 138 -2.93 -4.47 11.27
N SER A 139 -4.15 -4.07 11.63
CA SER A 139 -4.60 -3.98 13.02
C SER A 139 -5.01 -5.35 13.56
N ASP A 140 -5.03 -5.49 14.89
CA ASP A 140 -5.51 -6.71 15.57
C ASP A 140 -7.01 -6.99 15.35
N TYR A 141 -7.72 -6.04 14.76
CA TYR A 141 -9.16 -6.16 14.45
C TYR A 141 -9.46 -6.83 13.12
N VAL A 142 -8.47 -7.03 12.25
CA VAL A 142 -8.66 -7.64 10.95
C VAL A 142 -8.27 -9.11 10.95
N GLN A 143 -8.96 -9.88 10.11
CA GLN A 143 -8.65 -11.29 9.91
C GLN A 143 -7.69 -11.51 8.76
N HIS A 144 -6.97 -12.63 8.79
CA HIS A 144 -6.09 -13.11 7.73
C HIS A 144 -6.56 -14.51 7.30
N PRO A 145 -7.63 -14.61 6.48
CA PRO A 145 -8.20 -15.87 6.07
C PRO A 145 -7.21 -16.70 5.24
N GLN A 146 -7.27 -18.01 5.45
CA GLN A 146 -6.54 -18.97 4.62
C GLN A 146 -7.52 -19.73 3.73
N PRO A 147 -7.20 -19.92 2.44
CA PRO A 147 -7.94 -20.84 1.59
C PRO A 147 -7.79 -22.28 2.09
N ASP A 148 -8.80 -23.10 1.85
CA ASP A 148 -8.74 -24.55 2.07
C ASP A 148 -7.78 -25.23 1.08
N ALA A 149 -7.69 -26.56 1.14
CA ALA A 149 -6.83 -27.35 0.26
C ALA A 149 -7.23 -27.23 -1.22
N GLU A 150 -8.46 -26.93 -1.50
CA GLU A 150 -9.04 -26.71 -2.84
C GLU A 150 -8.90 -25.24 -3.31
N GLY A 151 -8.36 -24.35 -2.46
CA GLY A 151 -8.15 -22.93 -2.76
C GLY A 151 -9.41 -22.07 -2.56
N LYS A 152 -10.44 -22.58 -1.85
CA LYS A 152 -11.68 -21.86 -1.58
C LYS A 152 -11.67 -21.19 -0.22
N LEU A 153 -12.38 -20.07 -0.12
CA LEU A 153 -12.66 -19.38 1.14
C LEU A 153 -14.04 -19.78 1.65
N SER A 154 -14.17 -20.00 2.96
CA SER A 154 -15.42 -20.37 3.62
C SER A 154 -16.45 -19.25 3.74
N MET A 155 -16.17 -18.07 3.16
CA MET A 155 -17.01 -16.87 3.26
C MET A 155 -17.25 -16.23 1.91
N SER A 156 -18.34 -15.41 1.82
CA SER A 156 -18.64 -14.63 0.64
C SER A 156 -17.66 -13.45 0.48
N TRP A 157 -17.49 -12.94 -0.75
CA TRP A 157 -16.61 -11.81 -1.02
C TRP A 157 -16.94 -10.56 -0.19
N PRO A 158 -18.22 -10.12 -0.02
CA PRO A 158 -18.51 -8.95 0.84
C PRO A 158 -18.13 -9.19 2.30
N THR A 159 -18.36 -10.41 2.80
CA THR A 159 -17.95 -10.78 4.18
C THR A 159 -16.43 -10.73 4.31
N LEU A 160 -15.68 -11.23 3.30
CA LEU A 160 -14.23 -11.15 3.27
C LEU A 160 -13.78 -9.71 3.42
N GLN A 161 -14.29 -8.78 2.61
CA GLN A 161 -13.89 -7.37 2.66
C GLN A 161 -14.14 -6.74 4.03
N MET A 162 -15.26 -7.07 4.67
CA MET A 162 -15.62 -6.53 5.99
C MET A 162 -14.77 -7.07 7.14
N VAL A 163 -14.29 -8.30 7.07
CA VAL A 163 -13.48 -8.90 8.15
C VAL A 163 -11.96 -8.66 7.96
N THR A 164 -11.54 -8.29 6.77
CA THR A 164 -10.13 -8.06 6.42
C THR A 164 -9.75 -6.60 6.30
N SER A 165 -10.71 -5.70 6.48
CA SER A 165 -10.49 -4.25 6.54
C SER A 165 -11.26 -3.64 7.69
N VAL A 166 -10.77 -2.53 8.24
CA VAL A 166 -11.39 -1.83 9.35
C VAL A 166 -11.53 -0.33 9.07
N ASP A 167 -12.70 0.18 9.42
CA ASP A 167 -12.95 1.61 9.49
C ASP A 167 -12.38 2.17 10.79
N TYR A 168 -11.76 3.34 10.74
CA TYR A 168 -11.22 3.94 11.93
C TYR A 168 -11.66 5.40 12.08
N ASN A 169 -12.11 5.73 13.29
CA ASN A 169 -12.46 7.07 13.73
C ASN A 169 -13.40 7.84 12.76
N VAL A 170 -14.36 7.14 12.16
CA VAL A 170 -15.33 7.69 11.18
C VAL A 170 -16.21 8.81 11.73
N LYS A 171 -16.29 8.96 13.06
CA LYS A 171 -17.01 10.07 13.70
C LYS A 171 -16.21 11.37 13.78
N SER A 172 -14.90 11.34 13.51
CA SER A 172 -14.06 12.54 13.53
C SER A 172 -14.25 13.38 12.28
N ARG A 173 -14.85 14.54 12.41
CA ARG A 173 -15.01 15.49 11.29
C ARG A 173 -13.66 15.95 10.73
N PHE A 174 -12.64 16.09 11.58
CA PHE A 174 -11.29 16.47 11.17
C PHE A 174 -10.64 15.39 10.31
N LEU A 175 -10.67 14.12 10.75
CA LEU A 175 -10.09 13.02 9.96
C LEU A 175 -10.88 12.78 8.68
N ASN A 176 -12.21 12.85 8.72
CA ASN A 176 -13.03 12.71 7.53
C ASN A 176 -12.72 13.78 6.49
N TRP A 177 -12.46 15.01 6.94
CA TRP A 177 -12.08 16.11 6.04
C TRP A 177 -10.65 15.93 5.50
N THR A 178 -9.67 15.63 6.35
CA THR A 178 -8.26 15.51 5.95
C THR A 178 -8.00 14.28 5.08
N LEU A 179 -8.68 13.16 5.33
CA LEU A 179 -8.56 11.92 4.58
C LEU A 179 -9.64 11.79 3.48
N GLY A 180 -10.53 12.79 3.36
CA GLY A 180 -11.61 12.78 2.39
C GLY A 180 -12.61 11.62 2.58
N GLY A 181 -12.70 11.02 3.78
CA GLY A 181 -13.52 9.85 4.08
C GLY A 181 -12.83 8.50 3.86
N PHE A 182 -11.55 8.47 3.48
CA PHE A 182 -10.81 7.23 3.23
C PHE A 182 -10.58 6.37 4.49
N ASN A 183 -10.82 6.94 5.68
CA ASN A 183 -10.87 6.23 6.95
C ASN A 183 -12.11 5.32 7.12
N ALA A 184 -13.12 5.43 6.24
CA ALA A 184 -14.17 4.43 6.04
C ALA A 184 -13.68 3.38 5.03
N HIS A 185 -12.66 2.61 5.40
CA HIS A 185 -11.87 1.81 4.48
C HIS A 185 -12.55 0.52 4.02
N ALA A 186 -13.40 -0.07 4.87
CA ALA A 186 -14.21 -1.21 4.47
C ALA A 186 -15.18 -0.84 3.33
N MET A 187 -15.69 0.41 3.33
CA MET A 187 -16.51 0.91 2.21
C MET A 187 -15.69 1.07 0.93
N HIS A 188 -14.41 1.45 1.03
CA HIS A 188 -13.51 1.48 -0.13
C HIS A 188 -13.37 0.10 -0.78
N HIS A 189 -13.25 -0.96 0.03
CA HIS A 189 -13.16 -2.33 -0.47
C HIS A 189 -14.45 -2.84 -1.10
N ILE A 190 -15.61 -2.49 -0.53
CA ILE A 190 -16.92 -2.90 -1.06
C ILE A 190 -17.33 -2.09 -2.30
N LEU A 191 -16.98 -0.80 -2.33
CA LEU A 191 -17.36 0.14 -3.37
C LEU A 191 -16.15 0.83 -4.01
N PRO A 192 -15.19 0.09 -4.59
CA PRO A 192 -13.92 0.65 -5.06
C PRO A 192 -14.07 1.68 -6.21
N ASN A 193 -15.19 1.64 -6.92
CA ASN A 193 -15.50 2.57 -8.00
C ASN A 193 -16.24 3.84 -7.54
N VAL A 194 -16.60 3.93 -6.27
CA VAL A 194 -17.22 5.12 -5.68
C VAL A 194 -16.12 6.00 -5.09
N SER A 195 -16.21 7.31 -5.30
CA SER A 195 -15.24 8.23 -4.69
C SER A 195 -15.37 8.21 -3.17
N HIS A 196 -14.23 8.08 -2.48
CA HIS A 196 -14.15 7.97 -1.02
C HIS A 196 -14.81 9.12 -0.24
N VAL A 197 -14.98 10.31 -0.85
CA VAL A 197 -15.70 11.44 -0.26
C VAL A 197 -17.20 11.17 -0.02
N HIS A 198 -17.72 10.09 -0.59
CA HIS A 198 -19.12 9.67 -0.44
C HIS A 198 -19.32 8.52 0.57
N TYR A 199 -18.26 7.89 1.07
CA TYR A 199 -18.38 6.72 1.94
C TYR A 199 -19.06 6.99 3.28
N LEU A 200 -19.04 8.23 3.75
CA LEU A 200 -19.65 8.64 5.04
C LEU A 200 -21.04 9.29 4.89
N LYS A 201 -21.62 9.27 3.70
CA LYS A 201 -22.95 9.74 3.39
C LYS A 201 -23.96 8.61 3.37
#